data_b173258b83779db5a2df7f34bf8e3b78
#
_entry.id   b173258b83779db5a2df7f34bf8e3b78
#
_cell.length_a   1.000
_cell.length_b   1.000
_cell.length_c   1.000
_cell.angle_alpha   90.00
_cell.angle_beta   90.00
_cell.angle_gamma   90.00
#
_symmetry.space_group_name_H-M   'P 1'
#
loop_
_entity.id
_entity.type
_entity.pdbx_description
1 polymer ?
#
loop_
_entity_poly.entity_id
_entity_poly.type
_entity_poly.pdbx_seq_one_letter_code
_entity_poly.pdbx_strand_id
1 'polypeptide(L)'
;MKDWLMVIITAIYVVATIVICYFNGKSAKAAKMQTDEMIRQYNIANRPNVTIHFDIIRSGLMCFIIENEGNKPAHNVSIKINKEFINGIDKEERDRLEKLATAKLYLASGQKIYICLGGQPQFSQIAKNVAEIDIAYDEYSEHTTIDLNQYGMFLVYTSPIEDVSQHLKKMKEDDEKFHRNILKQIEDKHPIQNIVVHSETEDEAY
;
A
#
# COMPACT_ATOMS: atom_id res chain seq x y z
N MET A 1 -56.01 59.76 -13.73
CA MET A 1 -55.33 58.73 -14.59
C MET A 1 -53.96 58.30 -14.07
N LYS A 2 -53.15 59.19 -13.49
CA LYS A 2 -51.84 58.86 -12.95
C LYS A 2 -51.89 57.85 -11.78
N ASP A 3 -52.85 57.96 -10.90
CA ASP A 3 -52.95 57.12 -9.69
C ASP A 3 -53.26 55.66 -10.02
N TRP A 4 -54.10 55.39 -10.98
CA TRP A 4 -54.40 54.05 -11.47
C TRP A 4 -53.18 53.34 -12.09
N LEU A 5 -52.32 54.08 -12.77
CA LEU A 5 -51.08 53.53 -13.35
C LEU A 5 -50.12 53.08 -12.25
N MET A 6 -49.98 53.83 -11.17
CA MET A 6 -49.16 53.46 -10.01
C MET A 6 -49.66 52.18 -9.33
N VAL A 7 -50.97 52.02 -9.17
CA VAL A 7 -51.59 50.84 -8.58
C VAL A 7 -51.29 49.58 -9.43
N ILE A 8 -51.41 49.70 -10.73
CA ILE A 8 -51.12 48.58 -11.65
C ILE A 8 -49.64 48.18 -11.58
N ILE A 9 -48.72 49.16 -11.62
CA ILE A 9 -47.29 48.88 -11.53
C ILE A 9 -46.93 48.22 -10.18
N THR A 10 -47.50 48.68 -9.08
CA THR A 10 -47.30 48.09 -7.76
C THR A 10 -47.84 46.65 -7.69
N ALA A 11 -49.00 46.38 -8.27
CA ALA A 11 -49.55 45.04 -8.31
C ALA A 11 -48.67 44.08 -9.11
N ILE A 12 -48.14 44.52 -10.26
CA ILE A 12 -47.20 43.72 -11.06
C ILE A 12 -45.90 43.42 -10.28
N TYR A 13 -45.40 44.43 -9.60
CA TYR A 13 -44.19 44.27 -8.78
C TYR A 13 -44.38 43.26 -7.64
N VAL A 14 -45.52 43.30 -6.95
CA VAL A 14 -45.84 42.33 -5.88
C VAL A 14 -45.93 40.90 -6.44
N VAL A 15 -46.63 40.72 -7.58
CA VAL A 15 -46.72 39.41 -8.22
C VAL A 15 -45.30 38.89 -8.63
N ALA A 16 -44.50 39.75 -9.26
CA ALA A 16 -43.15 39.41 -9.64
C ALA A 16 -42.28 39.00 -8.40
N THR A 17 -42.43 39.74 -7.30
CA THR A 17 -41.72 39.43 -6.06
C THR A 17 -42.10 38.04 -5.50
N ILE A 18 -43.42 37.71 -5.50
CA ILE A 18 -43.91 36.41 -5.05
C ILE A 18 -43.32 35.27 -5.90
N VAL A 19 -43.30 35.47 -7.21
CA VAL A 19 -42.75 34.49 -8.16
C VAL A 19 -41.24 34.30 -7.90
N ILE A 20 -40.50 35.39 -7.73
CA ILE A 20 -39.07 35.35 -7.38
C ILE A 20 -38.82 34.60 -6.05
N CYS A 21 -39.60 34.90 -5.02
CA CYS A 21 -39.50 34.22 -3.73
C CYS A 21 -39.75 32.71 -3.84
N TYR A 22 -40.75 32.31 -4.62
CA TYR A 22 -41.06 30.90 -4.89
C TYR A 22 -39.88 30.20 -5.58
N PHE A 23 -39.32 30.77 -6.66
CA PHE A 23 -38.18 30.20 -7.37
C PHE A 23 -36.91 30.18 -6.49
N ASN A 24 -36.67 31.23 -5.71
CA ASN A 24 -35.53 31.26 -4.77
C ASN A 24 -35.65 30.16 -3.69
N GLY A 25 -36.84 29.91 -3.17
CA GLY A 25 -37.07 28.80 -2.25
C GLY A 25 -36.80 27.42 -2.87
N LYS A 26 -37.23 27.24 -4.12
CA LYS A 26 -36.95 26.00 -4.88
C LYS A 26 -35.45 25.84 -5.17
N SER A 27 -34.77 26.91 -5.56
CA SER A 27 -33.34 26.92 -5.83
C SER A 27 -32.53 26.64 -4.57
N ALA A 28 -32.91 27.24 -3.42
CA ALA A 28 -32.27 26.99 -2.12
C ALA A 28 -32.38 25.51 -1.70
N LYS A 29 -33.55 24.88 -1.92
CA LYS A 29 -33.74 23.45 -1.67
C LYS A 29 -32.86 22.59 -2.56
N ALA A 30 -32.77 22.90 -3.85
CA ALA A 30 -31.91 22.19 -4.79
C ALA A 30 -30.42 22.34 -4.43
N ALA A 31 -29.99 23.54 -4.06
CA ALA A 31 -28.62 23.79 -3.62
C ALA A 31 -28.28 22.99 -2.35
N LYS A 32 -29.21 22.91 -1.38
CA LYS A 32 -29.02 22.07 -0.20
C LYS A 32 -28.85 20.59 -0.54
N MET A 33 -29.73 20.05 -1.40
CA MET A 33 -29.63 18.66 -1.84
C MET A 33 -28.29 18.38 -2.56
N GLN A 34 -27.82 19.32 -3.37
CA GLN A 34 -26.53 19.22 -4.03
C GLN A 34 -25.36 19.22 -3.03
N THR A 35 -25.44 20.09 -2.01
CA THR A 35 -24.43 20.12 -0.94
C THR A 35 -24.41 18.83 -0.14
N ASP A 36 -25.56 18.29 0.24
CA ASP A 36 -25.69 17.05 0.97
C ASP A 36 -25.10 15.86 0.14
N GLU A 37 -25.37 15.84 -1.15
CA GLU A 37 -24.80 14.84 -2.06
C GLU A 37 -23.28 15.00 -2.21
N MET A 38 -22.76 16.21 -2.30
CA MET A 38 -21.31 16.46 -2.34
C MET A 38 -20.63 15.98 -1.04
N ILE A 39 -21.22 16.22 0.13
CA ILE A 39 -20.71 15.73 1.41
C ILE A 39 -20.72 14.20 1.42
N ARG A 40 -21.80 13.57 0.94
CA ARG A 40 -21.89 12.12 0.84
C ARG A 40 -20.79 11.54 -0.05
N GLN A 41 -20.60 12.12 -1.25
CA GLN A 41 -19.54 11.70 -2.17
C GLN A 41 -18.15 11.91 -1.58
N TYR A 42 -17.91 13.04 -0.92
CA TYR A 42 -16.65 13.31 -0.23
C TYR A 42 -16.36 12.26 0.86
N ASN A 43 -17.35 11.89 1.65
CA ASN A 43 -17.19 10.89 2.69
C ASN A 43 -16.92 9.49 2.11
N ILE A 44 -17.56 9.12 1.01
CA ILE A 44 -17.31 7.86 0.32
C ILE A 44 -15.89 7.84 -0.28
N ALA A 45 -15.49 8.91 -0.96
CA ALA A 45 -14.17 9.00 -1.59
C ALA A 45 -13.01 9.04 -0.58
N ASN A 46 -13.28 9.53 0.63
CA ASN A 46 -12.28 9.68 1.68
C ASN A 46 -12.46 8.68 2.85
N ARG A 47 -13.08 7.53 2.62
CA ARG A 47 -13.16 6.48 3.63
C ARG A 47 -11.85 5.65 3.68
N PRO A 48 -11.56 4.98 4.80
CA PRO A 48 -10.58 3.89 4.78
C PRO A 48 -11.08 2.76 3.87
N ASN A 49 -10.16 2.06 3.23
CA ASN A 49 -10.45 0.91 2.36
C ASN A 49 -9.37 -0.15 2.59
N VAL A 50 -9.64 -1.10 3.47
CA VAL A 50 -8.68 -2.14 3.81
C VAL A 50 -8.93 -3.34 2.92
N THR A 51 -7.97 -3.62 2.04
CA THR A 51 -7.98 -4.77 1.14
C THR A 51 -6.98 -5.82 1.58
N ILE A 52 -7.21 -7.07 1.17
CA ILE A 52 -6.26 -8.16 1.32
C ILE A 52 -6.09 -8.88 -0.02
N HIS A 53 -4.87 -9.13 -0.39
CA HIS A 53 -4.53 -9.89 -1.57
C HIS A 53 -3.34 -10.81 -1.32
N PHE A 54 -3.19 -11.83 -2.16
CA PHE A 54 -2.07 -12.75 -2.12
C PHE A 54 -0.98 -12.28 -3.08
N ASP A 55 0.27 -12.36 -2.64
CA ASP A 55 1.43 -12.09 -3.48
C ASP A 55 2.61 -12.99 -3.09
N ILE A 56 3.54 -13.19 -4.03
CA ILE A 56 4.79 -13.91 -3.83
C ILE A 56 5.93 -12.89 -3.92
N ILE A 57 6.58 -12.66 -2.79
CA ILE A 57 7.63 -11.66 -2.66
C ILE A 57 9.01 -12.30 -2.47
N ARG A 58 10.07 -11.55 -2.72
CA ARG A 58 11.46 -11.94 -2.48
C ARG A 58 11.79 -13.35 -3.00
N SER A 59 11.42 -13.61 -4.26
CA SER A 59 11.75 -14.86 -4.97
C SER A 59 11.22 -16.13 -4.30
N GLY A 60 10.06 -16.06 -3.64
CA GLY A 60 9.40 -17.27 -3.18
C GLY A 60 8.73 -17.25 -1.82
N LEU A 61 8.64 -16.10 -1.15
CA LEU A 61 7.84 -15.96 0.06
C LEU A 61 6.38 -15.67 -0.30
N MET A 62 5.50 -16.56 0.04
CA MET A 62 4.05 -16.40 -0.11
C MET A 62 3.51 -15.57 1.03
N CYS A 63 2.82 -14.50 0.70
CA CYS A 63 2.30 -13.56 1.69
C CYS A 63 0.86 -13.17 1.39
N PHE A 64 0.06 -12.98 2.43
CA PHE A 64 -1.06 -12.07 2.36
C PHE A 64 -0.57 -10.64 2.61
N ILE A 65 -0.98 -9.75 1.75
CA ILE A 65 -0.71 -8.32 1.85
C ILE A 65 -2.01 -7.65 2.25
N ILE A 66 -2.00 -6.98 3.39
CA ILE A 66 -3.10 -6.18 3.88
C ILE A 66 -2.72 -4.74 3.64
N GLU A 67 -3.54 -4.02 2.91
CA GLU A 67 -3.28 -2.65 2.52
C GLU A 67 -4.49 -1.76 2.81
N ASN A 68 -4.26 -0.58 3.35
CA ASN A 68 -5.28 0.46 3.37
C ASN A 68 -5.12 1.35 2.13
N GLU A 69 -5.86 1.04 1.07
CA GLU A 69 -5.89 1.82 -0.17
C GLU A 69 -6.70 3.12 -0.03
N GLY A 70 -7.40 3.29 1.08
CA GLY A 70 -8.22 4.46 1.34
C GLY A 70 -7.42 5.70 1.72
N ASN A 71 -8.07 6.87 1.62
CA ASN A 71 -7.46 8.16 1.92
C ASN A 71 -7.42 8.49 3.42
N LYS A 72 -8.12 7.72 4.26
CA LYS A 72 -8.12 7.87 5.72
C LYS A 72 -7.51 6.65 6.39
N PRO A 73 -6.93 6.82 7.59
CA PRO A 73 -6.48 5.68 8.37
C PRO A 73 -7.66 4.80 8.79
N ALA A 74 -7.41 3.48 8.83
CA ALA A 74 -8.34 2.51 9.37
C ALA A 74 -7.96 2.16 10.82
N HIS A 75 -8.96 2.21 11.70
CA HIS A 75 -8.77 1.90 13.12
C HIS A 75 -9.42 0.56 13.47
N ASN A 76 -8.89 -0.07 14.52
CA ASN A 76 -9.41 -1.35 15.04
C ASN A 76 -9.51 -2.46 13.98
N VAL A 77 -8.61 -2.47 13.00
CA VAL A 77 -8.62 -3.48 11.94
C VAL A 77 -8.43 -4.85 12.56
N SER A 78 -9.42 -5.70 12.38
CA SER A 78 -9.49 -7.07 12.85
C SER A 78 -9.61 -7.98 11.64
N ILE A 79 -8.78 -9.04 11.59
CA ILE A 79 -8.70 -9.95 10.45
C ILE A 79 -8.90 -11.36 10.97
N LYS A 80 -9.86 -12.07 10.41
CA LYS A 80 -10.14 -13.46 10.74
C LYS A 80 -10.02 -14.30 9.48
N ILE A 81 -9.29 -15.39 9.58
CA ILE A 81 -9.10 -16.35 8.50
C ILE A 81 -9.72 -17.67 8.96
N ASN A 82 -10.36 -18.40 8.04
CA ASN A 82 -10.98 -19.68 8.36
C ASN A 82 -9.96 -20.72 8.88
N LYS A 83 -10.38 -21.51 9.85
CA LYS A 83 -9.51 -22.50 10.52
C LYS A 83 -9.00 -23.58 9.59
N GLU A 84 -9.77 -23.94 8.58
CA GLU A 84 -9.40 -24.97 7.61
C GLU A 84 -8.16 -24.54 6.82
N PHE A 85 -8.10 -23.28 6.40
CA PHE A 85 -6.93 -22.72 5.75
C PHE A 85 -5.73 -22.66 6.71
N ILE A 86 -5.93 -22.11 7.92
CA ILE A 86 -4.86 -21.95 8.93
C ILE A 86 -4.23 -23.32 9.28
N ASN A 87 -5.03 -24.38 9.37
CA ASN A 87 -4.52 -25.73 9.67
C ASN A 87 -3.63 -26.33 8.57
N GLY A 88 -3.71 -25.82 7.34
CA GLY A 88 -2.84 -26.20 6.23
C GLY A 88 -1.46 -25.56 6.27
N ILE A 89 -1.23 -24.60 7.16
CA ILE A 89 0.00 -23.81 7.28
C ILE A 89 0.91 -24.39 8.37
N ASP A 90 2.22 -24.19 8.22
CA ASP A 90 3.20 -24.63 9.20
C ASP A 90 2.96 -23.98 10.57
N LYS A 91 3.40 -24.66 11.63
CA LYS A 91 3.05 -24.28 13.01
C LYS A 91 3.46 -22.85 13.37
N GLU A 92 4.63 -22.41 12.93
CA GLU A 92 5.16 -21.08 13.28
C GLU A 92 4.34 -19.96 12.66
N GLU A 93 3.99 -20.08 11.39
CA GLU A 93 3.16 -19.16 10.66
C GLU A 93 1.70 -19.19 11.15
N ARG A 94 1.20 -20.37 11.51
CA ARG A 94 -0.12 -20.56 12.13
C ARG A 94 -0.25 -19.77 13.42
N ASP A 95 0.73 -19.89 14.32
CA ASP A 95 0.73 -19.17 15.59
C ASP A 95 0.70 -17.64 15.39
N ARG A 96 1.32 -17.15 14.30
CA ARG A 96 1.28 -15.72 13.91
C ARG A 96 -0.11 -15.30 13.42
N LEU A 97 -0.76 -16.13 12.59
CA LEU A 97 -2.11 -15.88 12.09
C LEU A 97 -3.16 -15.92 13.19
N GLU A 98 -3.05 -16.83 14.15
CA GLU A 98 -3.93 -16.90 15.31
C GLU A 98 -3.80 -15.66 16.21
N LYS A 99 -2.58 -15.14 16.39
CA LYS A 99 -2.36 -13.87 17.10
C LYS A 99 -2.96 -12.69 16.34
N LEU A 100 -2.83 -12.68 15.02
CA LEU A 100 -3.44 -11.65 14.18
C LEU A 100 -4.96 -11.61 14.33
N ALA A 101 -5.62 -12.77 14.41
CA ALA A 101 -7.07 -12.86 14.56
C ALA A 101 -7.59 -12.21 15.86
N THR A 102 -6.74 -12.07 16.88
CA THR A 102 -7.07 -11.40 18.15
C THR A 102 -6.56 -9.96 18.24
N ALA A 103 -5.67 -9.55 17.33
CA ALA A 103 -5.08 -8.21 17.32
C ALA A 103 -6.07 -7.18 16.76
N LYS A 104 -5.96 -5.96 17.24
CA LYS A 104 -6.58 -4.78 16.65
C LYS A 104 -5.47 -3.91 16.09
N LEU A 105 -5.42 -3.79 14.79
CA LEU A 105 -4.38 -3.06 14.10
C LEU A 105 -4.83 -1.63 13.77
N TYR A 106 -3.86 -0.77 13.59
CA TYR A 106 -4.02 0.54 12.98
C TYR A 106 -3.31 0.53 11.63
N LEU A 107 -3.98 0.97 10.58
CA LEU A 107 -3.41 1.08 9.24
C LEU A 107 -3.55 2.52 8.74
N ALA A 108 -2.42 3.22 8.62
CA ALA A 108 -2.39 4.52 7.95
C ALA A 108 -2.80 4.38 6.47
N SER A 109 -3.21 5.47 5.84
CA SER A 109 -3.45 5.51 4.38
C SER A 109 -2.20 5.06 3.63
N GLY A 110 -2.35 4.13 2.69
CA GLY A 110 -1.26 3.53 1.90
C GLY A 110 -0.34 2.57 2.66
N GLN A 111 -0.62 2.29 3.93
CA GLN A 111 0.19 1.36 4.72
C GLN A 111 -0.10 -0.09 4.32
N LYS A 112 0.97 -0.88 4.19
CA LYS A 112 0.92 -2.32 3.90
C LYS A 112 1.49 -3.14 5.05
N ILE A 113 0.85 -4.27 5.35
CA ILE A 113 1.35 -5.30 6.25
C ILE A 113 1.48 -6.60 5.47
N TYR A 114 2.62 -7.26 5.62
CA TYR A 114 2.91 -8.52 4.97
C TYR A 114 2.83 -9.65 6.00
N ILE A 115 1.99 -10.64 5.72
CA ILE A 115 1.84 -11.83 6.55
C ILE A 115 2.37 -13.01 5.76
N CYS A 116 3.50 -13.54 6.18
CA CYS A 116 4.12 -14.69 5.54
C CYS A 116 3.30 -15.94 5.84
N LEU A 117 2.99 -16.72 4.79
CA LEU A 117 2.30 -18.00 4.86
C LEU A 117 3.26 -19.18 4.74
N GLY A 118 4.47 -18.94 4.22
CA GLY A 118 5.49 -19.94 3.98
C GLY A 118 6.29 -19.64 2.73
N GLY A 119 7.19 -20.56 2.37
CA GLY A 119 7.97 -20.48 1.14
C GLY A 119 7.32 -21.24 -0.03
N GLN A 120 7.81 -21.01 -1.24
CA GLN A 120 7.34 -21.68 -2.46
C GLN A 120 7.30 -23.22 -2.37
N PRO A 121 8.23 -23.93 -1.68
CA PRO A 121 8.16 -25.38 -1.55
C PRO A 121 6.88 -25.87 -0.83
N GLN A 122 6.29 -25.05 0.04
CA GLN A 122 5.07 -25.39 0.79
C GLN A 122 3.78 -25.04 0.03
N PHE A 123 3.88 -24.45 -1.17
CA PHE A 123 2.72 -23.97 -1.93
C PHE A 123 1.63 -25.03 -2.08
N SER A 124 1.98 -26.24 -2.50
CA SER A 124 1.02 -27.33 -2.72
C SER A 124 0.29 -27.76 -1.45
N GLN A 125 0.87 -27.57 -0.28
CA GLN A 125 0.25 -27.84 1.01
C GLN A 125 -0.69 -26.71 1.41
N ILE A 126 -0.25 -25.47 1.28
CA ILE A 126 -1.00 -24.27 1.69
C ILE A 126 -2.20 -24.05 0.77
N ALA A 127 -2.03 -24.29 -0.54
CA ALA A 127 -3.07 -24.12 -1.55
C ALA A 127 -4.18 -25.17 -1.52
N LYS A 128 -4.12 -26.20 -0.65
CA LYS A 128 -5.16 -27.24 -0.57
C LYS A 128 -6.52 -26.68 -0.17
N ASN A 129 -6.53 -25.65 0.67
CA ASN A 129 -7.73 -25.04 1.21
C ASN A 129 -7.87 -23.60 0.71
N VAL A 130 -9.12 -23.20 0.52
CA VAL A 130 -9.46 -21.82 0.16
C VAL A 130 -9.39 -20.96 1.42
N ALA A 131 -8.78 -19.78 1.31
CA ALA A 131 -8.76 -18.82 2.38
C ALA A 131 -10.02 -17.94 2.33
N GLU A 132 -10.88 -18.09 3.34
CA GLU A 132 -12.00 -17.20 3.60
C GLU A 132 -11.58 -16.21 4.67
N ILE A 133 -11.66 -14.93 4.37
CA ILE A 133 -11.09 -13.87 5.19
C ILE A 133 -12.13 -12.80 5.46
N ASP A 134 -12.41 -12.60 6.75
CA ASP A 134 -13.26 -11.51 7.23
C ASP A 134 -12.38 -10.37 7.75
N ILE A 135 -12.57 -9.19 7.23
CA ILE A 135 -11.89 -7.98 7.66
C ILE A 135 -12.95 -7.02 8.23
N ALA A 136 -12.72 -6.56 9.45
CA ALA A 136 -13.58 -5.55 10.06
C ALA A 136 -12.73 -4.39 10.58
N TYR A 137 -13.13 -3.16 10.27
CA TYR A 137 -12.44 -1.94 10.68
C TYR A 137 -13.45 -0.80 10.81
N ASP A 138 -13.29 0.05 11.82
CA ASP A 138 -14.22 1.11 12.15
C ASP A 138 -15.68 0.60 12.16
N GLU A 139 -16.51 1.03 11.22
CA GLU A 139 -17.90 0.61 11.00
C GLU A 139 -18.08 -0.28 9.74
N TYR A 140 -16.96 -0.66 9.10
CA TYR A 140 -16.96 -1.43 7.86
C TYR A 140 -16.60 -2.89 8.13
N SER A 141 -17.15 -3.78 7.32
CA SER A 141 -16.77 -5.19 7.28
C SER A 141 -16.79 -5.68 5.85
N GLU A 142 -15.77 -6.45 5.49
CA GLU A 142 -15.60 -7.04 4.17
C GLU A 142 -15.28 -8.52 4.30
N HIS A 143 -15.80 -9.32 3.38
CA HIS A 143 -15.52 -10.73 3.25
C HIS A 143 -14.84 -10.98 1.91
N THR A 144 -13.70 -11.66 1.95
CA THR A 144 -12.91 -11.98 0.75
C THR A 144 -12.56 -13.45 0.74
N THR A 145 -12.66 -14.06 -0.44
CA THR A 145 -12.29 -15.47 -0.66
C THR A 145 -11.09 -15.51 -1.60
N ILE A 146 -10.01 -16.16 -1.19
CA ILE A 146 -8.78 -16.31 -1.99
C ILE A 146 -8.50 -17.79 -2.19
N ASP A 147 -8.61 -18.25 -3.44
CA ASP A 147 -8.19 -19.60 -3.84
C ASP A 147 -6.76 -19.54 -4.37
N LEU A 148 -5.82 -20.07 -3.60
CA LEU A 148 -4.40 -20.08 -3.98
C LEU A 148 -4.10 -20.99 -5.18
N ASN A 149 -4.95 -21.99 -5.47
CA ASN A 149 -4.72 -22.88 -6.63
C ASN A 149 -4.69 -22.13 -7.95
N GLN A 150 -5.45 -21.03 -8.07
CA GLN A 150 -5.44 -20.20 -9.28
C GLN A 150 -4.05 -19.60 -9.59
N TYR A 151 -3.19 -19.46 -8.56
CA TYR A 151 -1.83 -18.94 -8.71
C TYR A 151 -0.81 -20.03 -9.01
N GLY A 152 -1.17 -21.31 -8.88
CA GLY A 152 -0.28 -22.45 -9.08
C GLY A 152 0.30 -22.57 -10.50
N MET A 153 -0.39 -22.05 -11.50
CA MET A 153 0.10 -21.99 -12.88
C MET A 153 1.07 -20.82 -13.13
N PHE A 154 1.13 -19.84 -12.22
CA PHE A 154 1.86 -18.59 -12.39
C PHE A 154 3.03 -18.46 -11.40
N LEU A 155 3.65 -19.59 -11.03
CA LEU A 155 4.74 -19.65 -10.03
C LEU A 155 6.01 -18.84 -10.37
N VAL A 156 5.98 -18.08 -11.45
CA VAL A 156 7.06 -17.15 -11.87
C VAL A 156 6.51 -15.72 -11.84
N TYR A 157 5.93 -15.32 -10.73
CA TYR A 157 5.58 -13.92 -10.55
C TYR A 157 6.79 -13.17 -9.96
N THR A 158 7.51 -12.46 -10.82
CA THR A 158 8.54 -11.51 -10.38
C THR A 158 7.89 -10.14 -10.24
N SER A 159 7.94 -9.57 -9.04
CA SER A 159 7.54 -8.18 -8.85
C SER A 159 8.45 -7.27 -9.69
N PRO A 160 7.93 -6.28 -10.45
CA PRO A 160 8.76 -5.34 -11.19
C PRO A 160 9.81 -4.63 -10.31
N ILE A 161 9.51 -4.42 -9.03
CA ILE A 161 10.45 -3.86 -8.05
C ILE A 161 11.58 -4.83 -7.74
N GLU A 162 11.29 -6.13 -7.72
CA GLU A 162 12.29 -7.17 -7.47
C GLU A 162 13.26 -7.32 -8.63
N ASP A 163 12.77 -7.23 -9.86
CA ASP A 163 13.60 -7.21 -11.07
C ASP A 163 14.55 -6.02 -11.05
N VAL A 164 14.08 -4.81 -10.72
CA VAL A 164 14.93 -3.63 -10.57
C VAL A 164 15.96 -3.83 -9.47
N SER A 165 15.59 -4.40 -8.32
CA SER A 165 16.51 -4.68 -7.22
C SER A 165 17.59 -5.69 -7.62
N GLN A 166 17.24 -6.75 -8.35
CA GLN A 166 18.19 -7.73 -8.87
C GLN A 166 19.14 -7.10 -9.90
N HIS A 167 18.62 -6.26 -10.79
CA HIS A 167 19.45 -5.53 -11.75
C HIS A 167 20.44 -4.59 -11.07
N LEU A 168 20.02 -3.84 -10.05
CA LEU A 168 20.90 -2.97 -9.26
C LEU A 168 21.99 -3.77 -8.54
N LYS A 169 21.64 -4.91 -7.96
CA LYS A 169 22.61 -5.80 -7.32
C LYS A 169 23.64 -6.32 -8.32
N LYS A 170 23.21 -6.75 -9.49
CA LYS A 170 24.09 -7.22 -10.56
C LYS A 170 25.02 -6.10 -11.06
N MET A 171 24.50 -4.88 -11.25
CA MET A 171 25.32 -3.73 -11.62
C MET A 171 26.40 -3.45 -10.57
N LYS A 172 26.06 -3.49 -9.28
CA LYS A 172 27.04 -3.33 -8.19
C LYS A 172 28.12 -4.42 -8.21
N GLU A 173 27.74 -5.67 -8.41
CA GLU A 173 28.70 -6.78 -8.51
C GLU A 173 29.63 -6.63 -9.72
N ASP A 174 29.12 -6.16 -10.84
CA ASP A 174 29.91 -5.92 -12.07
C ASP A 174 30.85 -4.73 -11.89
N ASP A 175 30.41 -3.66 -11.22
CA ASP A 175 31.24 -2.50 -10.87
C ASP A 175 32.38 -2.89 -9.91
N GLU A 176 32.12 -3.70 -8.90
CA GLU A 176 33.16 -4.24 -7.99
C GLU A 176 34.16 -5.14 -8.71
N LYS A 177 33.73 -5.93 -9.70
CA LYS A 177 34.63 -6.73 -10.55
C LYS A 177 35.50 -5.84 -11.43
N PHE A 178 34.90 -4.80 -12.00
CA PHE A 178 35.62 -3.84 -12.83
C PHE A 178 36.71 -3.11 -12.03
N HIS A 179 36.39 -2.62 -10.84
CA HIS A 179 37.35 -1.98 -9.93
C HIS A 179 38.50 -2.91 -9.55
N ARG A 180 38.20 -4.19 -9.21
CA ARG A 180 39.23 -5.19 -8.90
C ARG A 180 40.16 -5.44 -10.10
N ASN A 181 39.60 -5.50 -11.31
CA ASN A 181 40.41 -5.71 -12.51
C ASN A 181 41.32 -4.50 -12.81
N ILE A 182 40.84 -3.29 -12.60
CA ILE A 182 41.67 -2.07 -12.75
C ILE A 182 42.80 -2.07 -11.72
N LEU A 183 42.49 -2.32 -10.45
CA LEU A 183 43.54 -2.38 -9.41
C LEU A 183 44.60 -3.41 -9.76
N LYS A 184 44.21 -4.59 -10.22
CA LYS A 184 45.14 -5.62 -10.64
C LYS A 184 46.01 -5.21 -11.83
N GLN A 185 45.43 -4.52 -12.81
CA GLN A 185 46.19 -3.98 -13.95
C GLN A 185 47.18 -2.87 -13.55
N ILE A 186 46.83 -2.08 -12.53
CA ILE A 186 47.73 -1.03 -11.99
C ILE A 186 48.89 -1.69 -11.23
N GLU A 187 48.61 -2.70 -10.40
CA GLU A 187 49.63 -3.46 -9.69
C GLU A 187 50.59 -4.17 -10.66
N ASP A 188 50.09 -4.80 -11.71
CA ASP A 188 50.88 -5.48 -12.72
C ASP A 188 51.77 -4.52 -13.55
N LYS A 189 51.31 -3.26 -13.79
CA LYS A 189 52.04 -2.27 -14.56
C LYS A 189 53.03 -1.43 -13.72
N HIS A 190 52.77 -1.27 -12.44
CA HIS A 190 53.59 -0.54 -11.49
C HIS A 190 53.82 -1.40 -10.26
N PRO A 191 54.71 -2.41 -10.35
CA PRO A 191 55.08 -3.16 -9.18
C PRO A 191 55.69 -2.17 -8.17
N ILE A 192 55.06 -2.07 -7.00
CA ILE A 192 55.53 -1.20 -5.91
C ILE A 192 56.93 -1.73 -5.57
N GLN A 193 57.97 -1.01 -6.01
CA GLN A 193 59.32 -1.25 -5.49
C GLN A 193 59.27 -0.93 -4.02
N ASN A 194 59.40 -1.95 -3.20
CA ASN A 194 59.60 -1.77 -1.76
C ASN A 194 60.84 -0.94 -1.57
N ILE A 195 60.68 0.37 -1.36
CA ILE A 195 61.76 1.25 -0.88
C ILE A 195 61.99 0.81 0.56
N VAL A 196 62.99 -0.07 0.72
CA VAL A 196 63.54 -0.37 2.04
C VAL A 196 64.29 0.89 2.48
N VAL A 197 63.65 1.70 3.31
CA VAL A 197 64.34 2.80 4.01
C VAL A 197 65.21 2.15 5.06
N HIS A 198 66.52 1.98 4.75
CA HIS A 198 67.52 1.75 5.73
C HIS A 198 67.65 3.03 6.60
N SER A 199 67.10 3.00 7.79
CA SER A 199 67.44 3.96 8.84
C SER A 199 68.86 3.62 9.30
N GLU A 200 69.86 4.39 8.82
CA GLU A 200 71.16 4.44 9.44
C GLU A 200 70.99 5.07 10.82
N THR A 201 71.10 4.26 11.84
CA THR A 201 71.31 4.74 13.22
C THR A 201 72.77 5.16 13.31
N GLU A 202 73.04 6.46 13.27
CA GLU A 202 74.28 7.04 13.69
C GLU A 202 74.30 6.91 15.20
N ASP A 203 75.16 5.95 15.70
CA ASP A 203 75.63 5.94 17.05
C ASP A 203 76.69 7.03 17.17
N GLU A 204 76.34 8.20 17.69
CA GLU A 204 77.36 9.11 18.26
C GLU A 204 77.50 8.87 19.72
N ALA A 205 78.68 8.29 20.02
CA ALA A 205 79.27 8.27 21.33
C ALA A 205 79.81 9.65 21.77
N TYR A 206 79.38 10.13 22.94
CA TYR A 206 80.15 10.87 23.90
C TYR A 206 79.45 10.87 25.24
#